data_a78d0e671fabccf17d4fad5457e32d94
#
_entry.id   a78d0e671fabccf17d4fad5457e32d94
#
_cell.length_a   1.000
_cell.length_b   1.000
_cell.length_c   1.000
_cell.angle_alpha   90.00
_cell.angle_beta   90.00
_cell.angle_gamma   90.00
#
_symmetry.space_group_name_H-M   'P 1'
#
loop_
_entity.id
_entity.type
_entity.pdbx_description
1 polymer ?
#
loop_
_entity_poly.entity_id
_entity_poly.type
_entity_poly.pdbx_seq_one_letter_code
_entity_poly.pdbx_strand_id
1 'polypeptide(L)'
;QPSESLFLEYRSKKGRKVKAKSTADFFVISDEFVGWEEWKPLETVIQLAEDKPERFVFDEALGRYRSPPAEEYAGRFGLGFRVMTSQDISYRLTENFQYLKDFLHTEPEKYYVKGNESEIFGGSRWVFLSDVLEAGSVNPGDLFHWILNQDVFVDLDKDLLRQPRYCRIFKTQTDFLLLEDVKVAARQKEPQLGDQVSFCGNVYRVSSIEPKFYLLEDDVCGIRRIPKKLLNDQLANGSASLHLDDQGPCLIF
;
A
#
# COMPACT_ATOMS: atom_id res chain seq x y z
N GLN A 1 13.44 -15.92 -15.24
CA GLN A 1 14.71 -15.96 -14.50
C GLN A 1 15.80 -15.34 -15.39
N PRO A 2 16.64 -14.39 -14.89
CA PRO A 2 17.73 -13.85 -15.66
C PRO A 2 18.68 -14.98 -16.09
N SER A 3 19.10 -14.96 -17.34
CA SER A 3 20.04 -15.97 -17.87
C SER A 3 21.46 -15.78 -17.34
N GLU A 4 21.77 -14.62 -16.80
CA GLU A 4 23.10 -14.25 -16.34
C GLU A 4 23.29 -14.56 -14.85
N SER A 5 24.44 -15.13 -14.55
CA SER A 5 24.83 -15.45 -13.18
C SER A 5 25.73 -14.36 -12.62
N LEU A 6 25.50 -13.99 -11.38
CA LEU A 6 26.35 -13.10 -10.61
C LEU A 6 27.56 -13.87 -10.08
N PHE A 7 28.75 -13.29 -10.20
CA PHE A 7 29.98 -13.87 -9.66
C PHE A 7 30.38 -13.10 -8.41
N LEU A 8 29.98 -13.64 -7.26
CA LEU A 8 30.20 -13.02 -5.96
C LEU A 8 31.61 -13.33 -5.45
N GLU A 9 32.30 -12.31 -4.96
CA GLU A 9 33.60 -12.47 -4.31
C GLU A 9 33.51 -11.93 -2.87
N TYR A 10 33.84 -12.78 -1.89
CA TYR A 10 33.82 -12.37 -0.48
C TYR A 10 34.83 -13.18 0.34
N ARG A 11 35.04 -12.81 1.61
CA ARG A 11 35.88 -13.59 2.54
C ARG A 11 34.99 -14.39 3.48
N SER A 12 35.23 -15.67 3.59
CA SER A 12 34.56 -16.52 4.57
C SER A 12 34.93 -16.15 6.01
N LYS A 13 34.19 -16.66 7.00
CA LYS A 13 34.51 -16.54 8.44
C LYS A 13 35.97 -16.90 8.78
N LYS A 14 36.62 -17.78 7.98
CA LYS A 14 38.02 -18.20 8.13
C LYS A 14 38.98 -17.32 7.32
N GLY A 15 38.56 -16.18 6.78
CA GLY A 15 39.36 -15.24 6.00
C GLY A 15 39.73 -15.70 4.58
N ARG A 16 39.29 -16.88 4.14
CA ARG A 16 39.55 -17.39 2.78
C ARG A 16 38.72 -16.62 1.74
N LYS A 17 39.34 -16.28 0.61
CA LYS A 17 38.61 -15.76 -0.54
C LYS A 17 37.67 -16.83 -1.10
N VAL A 18 36.41 -16.47 -1.28
CA VAL A 18 35.37 -17.33 -1.85
C VAL A 18 34.89 -16.67 -3.14
N LYS A 19 34.80 -17.47 -4.19
CA LYS A 19 34.11 -17.11 -5.43
C LYS A 19 32.88 -17.98 -5.53
N ALA A 20 31.71 -17.38 -5.55
CA ALA A 20 30.45 -18.08 -5.63
C ALA A 20 29.65 -17.61 -6.83
N LYS A 21 29.02 -18.55 -7.53
CA LYS A 21 28.04 -18.25 -8.57
C LYS A 21 26.67 -18.16 -7.91
N SER A 22 25.93 -17.09 -8.19
CA SER A 22 24.54 -16.89 -7.76
C SER A 22 23.70 -16.50 -8.96
N THR A 23 22.48 -16.96 -9.00
CA THR A 23 21.51 -16.54 -10.02
C THR A 23 20.37 -15.86 -9.28
N ALA A 24 20.14 -14.59 -9.58
CA ALA A 24 19.01 -13.86 -9.05
C ALA A 24 17.70 -14.38 -9.66
N ASP A 25 16.59 -14.19 -8.95
CA ASP A 25 15.28 -14.64 -9.42
C ASP A 25 14.71 -13.70 -10.48
N PHE A 26 14.94 -12.38 -10.32
CA PHE A 26 14.43 -11.35 -11.23
C PHE A 26 15.47 -10.29 -11.54
N PHE A 27 15.33 -9.65 -12.69
CA PHE A 27 15.91 -8.36 -13.01
C PHE A 27 14.77 -7.36 -13.14
N VAL A 28 14.79 -6.30 -12.34
CA VAL A 28 13.69 -5.33 -12.19
C VAL A 28 14.13 -3.99 -12.71
N ILE A 29 13.24 -3.33 -13.46
CA ILE A 29 13.39 -1.94 -13.91
C ILE A 29 12.13 -1.21 -13.46
N SER A 30 12.32 -0.22 -12.58
CA SER A 30 11.27 0.69 -12.13
C SER A 30 11.85 2.09 -11.97
N ASP A 31 11.00 3.08 -11.69
CA ASP A 31 11.44 4.46 -11.47
C ASP A 31 12.37 4.59 -10.23
N GLU A 32 12.22 3.70 -9.25
CA GLU A 32 12.97 3.74 -7.99
C GLU A 32 14.15 2.76 -7.94
N PHE A 33 14.14 1.73 -8.78
CA PHE A 33 15.12 0.65 -8.70
C PHE A 33 15.38 -0.01 -10.05
N VAL A 34 16.67 -0.13 -10.39
CA VAL A 34 17.13 -0.94 -11.52
C VAL A 34 18.19 -1.91 -11.01
N GLY A 35 17.93 -3.23 -11.15
CA GLY A 35 18.86 -4.23 -10.62
C GLY A 35 18.27 -5.63 -10.45
N TRP A 36 18.99 -6.46 -9.71
CA TRP A 36 18.61 -7.83 -9.45
C TRP A 36 17.89 -7.99 -8.12
N GLU A 37 16.92 -8.90 -8.09
CA GLU A 37 16.22 -9.35 -6.88
C GLU A 37 16.44 -10.85 -6.67
N GLU A 38 16.77 -11.20 -5.43
CA GLU A 38 16.79 -12.58 -4.94
C GLU A 38 15.68 -12.75 -3.91
N TRP A 39 14.70 -13.61 -4.21
CA TRP A 39 13.55 -13.88 -3.34
C TRP A 39 13.77 -15.14 -2.53
N LYS A 40 13.55 -15.06 -1.22
CA LYS A 40 13.68 -16.19 -0.32
C LYS A 40 12.62 -16.18 0.78
N PRO A 41 12.17 -17.36 1.25
CA PRO A 41 11.41 -17.42 2.50
C PRO A 41 12.20 -16.73 3.63
N LEU A 42 11.50 -15.99 4.48
CA LEU A 42 12.12 -15.25 5.57
C LEU A 42 12.99 -16.15 6.46
N GLU A 43 12.45 -17.31 6.84
CA GLU A 43 13.14 -18.27 7.70
C GLU A 43 14.46 -18.74 7.06
N THR A 44 14.47 -18.90 5.74
CA THR A 44 15.68 -19.27 4.99
C THR A 44 16.72 -18.15 5.05
N VAL A 45 16.31 -16.89 4.93
CA VAL A 45 17.26 -15.76 4.98
C VAL A 45 17.81 -15.58 6.39
N ILE A 46 16.99 -15.75 7.43
CA ILE A 46 17.43 -15.74 8.83
C ILE A 46 18.55 -16.77 9.02
N GLN A 47 18.30 -18.03 8.64
CA GLN A 47 19.29 -19.09 8.77
C GLN A 47 20.55 -18.81 7.94
N LEU A 48 20.41 -18.28 6.72
CA LEU A 48 21.56 -17.93 5.88
C LEU A 48 22.39 -16.78 6.49
N ALA A 49 21.78 -15.83 7.17
CA ALA A 49 22.48 -14.75 7.85
C ALA A 49 23.26 -15.25 9.08
N GLU A 50 22.77 -16.28 9.77
CA GLU A 50 23.48 -16.95 10.87
C GLU A 50 24.63 -17.80 10.35
N ASP A 51 24.39 -18.62 9.31
CA ASP A 51 25.36 -19.56 8.76
C ASP A 51 26.45 -18.87 7.93
N LYS A 52 26.09 -17.85 7.18
CA LYS A 52 26.94 -17.15 6.21
C LYS A 52 26.81 -15.62 6.34
N PRO A 53 27.14 -15.04 7.50
CA PRO A 53 26.99 -13.60 7.75
C PRO A 53 27.86 -12.74 6.83
N GLU A 54 28.89 -13.29 6.21
CA GLU A 54 29.67 -12.62 5.19
C GLU A 54 28.95 -12.50 3.84
N ARG A 55 27.85 -13.23 3.65
CA ARG A 55 27.04 -13.19 2.42
C ARG A 55 25.67 -12.57 2.64
N PHE A 56 25.03 -12.85 3.78
CA PHE A 56 23.73 -12.31 4.13
C PHE A 56 23.81 -11.65 5.50
N VAL A 57 23.25 -10.45 5.62
CA VAL A 57 23.26 -9.66 6.86
C VAL A 57 21.92 -8.98 7.03
N PHE A 58 21.43 -8.90 8.25
CA PHE A 58 20.30 -8.03 8.58
C PHE A 58 20.82 -6.61 8.80
N ASP A 59 20.28 -5.67 8.08
CA ASP A 59 20.57 -4.24 8.20
C ASP A 59 19.49 -3.61 9.09
N GLU A 60 19.83 -3.31 10.34
CA GLU A 60 18.89 -2.74 11.33
C GLU A 60 18.39 -1.36 10.91
N ALA A 61 19.22 -0.55 10.25
CA ALA A 61 18.83 0.80 9.83
C ALA A 61 17.80 0.77 8.70
N LEU A 62 17.87 -0.25 7.84
CA LEU A 62 16.94 -0.45 6.73
C LEU A 62 15.80 -1.43 7.07
N GLY A 63 15.90 -2.13 8.20
CA GLY A 63 14.93 -3.15 8.63
C GLY A 63 14.81 -4.34 7.67
N ARG A 64 15.86 -4.66 6.91
CA ARG A 64 15.82 -5.72 5.87
C ARG A 64 17.11 -6.50 5.76
N TYR A 65 17.03 -7.68 5.16
CA TYR A 65 18.19 -8.49 4.82
C TYR A 65 18.87 -7.97 3.55
N ARG A 66 20.20 -8.07 3.52
CA ARG A 66 21.05 -7.64 2.41
C ARG A 66 22.07 -8.73 2.07
N SER A 67 22.62 -8.64 0.85
CA SER A 67 23.75 -9.43 0.41
C SER A 67 24.89 -8.51 -0.07
N PRO A 68 25.77 -8.04 0.85
CA PRO A 68 26.83 -7.11 0.49
C PRO A 68 27.70 -7.54 -0.71
N PRO A 69 28.08 -8.83 -0.85
CA PRO A 69 28.84 -9.26 -2.04
C PRO A 69 28.06 -9.15 -3.35
N ALA A 70 26.73 -9.33 -3.31
CA ALA A 70 25.89 -9.20 -4.50
C ALA A 70 25.64 -7.73 -4.85
N GLU A 71 25.48 -6.88 -3.84
CA GLU A 71 25.38 -5.43 -4.00
C GLU A 71 26.68 -4.85 -4.58
N GLU A 72 27.86 -5.31 -4.08
CA GLU A 72 29.15 -4.90 -4.61
C GLU A 72 29.29 -5.32 -6.09
N TYR A 73 28.88 -6.56 -6.42
CA TYR A 73 28.90 -7.03 -7.80
C TYR A 73 27.99 -6.16 -8.68
N ALA A 74 26.76 -5.93 -8.27
CA ALA A 74 25.79 -5.12 -9.01
C ALA A 74 26.28 -3.67 -9.20
N GLY A 75 26.84 -3.08 -8.16
CA GLY A 75 27.39 -1.73 -8.17
C GLY A 75 28.49 -1.49 -9.22
N ARG A 76 29.23 -2.53 -9.62
CA ARG A 76 30.24 -2.44 -10.71
C ARG A 76 29.62 -2.12 -12.07
N PHE A 77 28.32 -2.39 -12.22
CA PHE A 77 27.53 -2.11 -13.42
C PHE A 77 26.60 -0.91 -13.27
N GLY A 78 26.67 -0.20 -12.13
CA GLY A 78 25.73 0.88 -11.83
C GLY A 78 24.32 0.39 -11.49
N LEU A 79 24.18 -0.89 -11.11
CA LEU A 79 22.91 -1.55 -10.82
C LEU A 79 22.77 -1.84 -9.32
N GLY A 80 21.53 -2.05 -8.89
CA GLY A 80 21.21 -2.47 -7.52
C GLY A 80 21.14 -3.99 -7.37
N PHE A 81 21.21 -4.45 -6.13
CA PHE A 81 20.82 -5.80 -5.74
C PHE A 81 20.03 -5.73 -4.43
N ARG A 82 18.93 -6.44 -4.35
CA ARG A 82 18.17 -6.54 -3.10
C ARG A 82 17.70 -7.96 -2.82
N VAL A 83 17.67 -8.28 -1.54
CA VAL A 83 17.11 -9.52 -1.03
C VAL A 83 15.67 -9.22 -0.62
N MET A 84 14.73 -9.94 -1.21
CA MET A 84 13.31 -9.86 -0.92
C MET A 84 12.88 -11.12 -0.16
N THR A 85 11.94 -10.97 0.74
CA THR A 85 11.47 -12.06 1.59
C THR A 85 9.95 -12.21 1.51
N SER A 86 9.42 -13.26 2.13
CA SER A 86 7.97 -13.42 2.24
C SER A 86 7.25 -12.29 3.00
N GLN A 87 7.98 -11.46 3.76
CA GLN A 87 7.42 -10.26 4.40
C GLN A 87 7.20 -9.10 3.43
N ASP A 88 7.92 -9.10 2.32
CA ASP A 88 7.80 -8.06 1.28
C ASP A 88 6.63 -8.36 0.31
N ILE A 89 5.94 -9.48 0.49
CA ILE A 89 4.76 -9.85 -0.32
C ILE A 89 3.52 -9.23 0.30
N SER A 90 2.85 -8.38 -0.47
CA SER A 90 1.51 -7.92 -0.13
C SER A 90 0.49 -9.06 -0.31
N TYR A 91 -0.02 -9.59 0.79
CA TYR A 91 -1.08 -10.62 0.74
C TYR A 91 -2.35 -10.10 0.06
N ARG A 92 -2.70 -8.84 0.25
CA ARG A 92 -3.87 -8.23 -0.39
C ARG A 92 -3.69 -8.14 -1.90
N LEU A 93 -2.52 -7.69 -2.35
CA LEU A 93 -2.18 -7.66 -3.75
C LEU A 93 -2.24 -9.07 -4.37
N THR A 94 -1.69 -10.07 -3.68
CA THR A 94 -1.73 -11.48 -4.12
C THR A 94 -3.17 -11.98 -4.23
N GLU A 95 -4.03 -11.70 -3.25
CA GLU A 95 -5.45 -12.05 -3.30
C GLU A 95 -6.17 -11.36 -4.46
N ASN A 96 -5.91 -10.09 -4.67
CA ASN A 96 -6.50 -9.34 -5.78
C ASN A 96 -6.05 -9.89 -7.13
N PHE A 97 -4.77 -10.24 -7.29
CA PHE A 97 -4.29 -10.88 -8.53
C PHE A 97 -4.89 -12.28 -8.73
N GLN A 98 -5.06 -13.06 -7.67
CA GLN A 98 -5.77 -14.34 -7.76
C GLN A 98 -7.24 -14.15 -8.19
N TYR A 99 -7.88 -13.09 -7.72
CA TYR A 99 -9.24 -12.74 -8.10
C TYR A 99 -9.32 -12.28 -9.57
N LEU A 100 -8.33 -11.52 -10.03
CA LEU A 100 -8.26 -10.95 -11.37
C LEU A 100 -7.67 -11.91 -12.43
N LYS A 101 -7.07 -13.05 -12.02
CA LYS A 101 -6.32 -13.93 -12.93
C LYS A 101 -7.11 -14.39 -14.16
N ASP A 102 -8.43 -14.62 -14.01
CA ASP A 102 -9.28 -15.13 -15.08
C ASP A 102 -9.54 -14.05 -16.15
N PHE A 103 -9.31 -12.78 -15.81
CA PHE A 103 -9.43 -11.63 -16.71
C PHE A 103 -8.13 -11.28 -17.44
N LEU A 104 -6.97 -11.80 -16.99
CA LEU A 104 -5.67 -11.50 -17.59
C LEU A 104 -5.51 -11.99 -19.04
N HIS A 105 -6.30 -12.98 -19.45
CA HIS A 105 -6.19 -13.65 -20.75
C HIS A 105 -7.47 -13.57 -21.56
N THR A 106 -8.41 -12.75 -21.14
CA THR A 106 -9.67 -12.50 -21.85
C THR A 106 -9.73 -11.04 -22.29
N GLU A 107 -10.61 -10.76 -23.23
CA GLU A 107 -10.87 -9.41 -23.71
C GLU A 107 -12.17 -8.90 -23.09
N PRO A 108 -12.29 -7.59 -22.79
CA PRO A 108 -13.52 -7.02 -22.31
C PRO A 108 -14.59 -7.03 -23.41
N GLU A 109 -15.83 -7.19 -23.04
CA GLU A 109 -16.95 -7.00 -23.98
C GLU A 109 -17.07 -5.55 -24.42
N LYS A 110 -16.78 -4.62 -23.49
CA LYS A 110 -16.81 -3.18 -23.73
C LYS A 110 -15.54 -2.53 -23.19
N TYR A 111 -14.77 -1.94 -24.09
CA TYR A 111 -13.59 -1.15 -23.71
C TYR A 111 -13.99 0.13 -22.99
N TYR A 112 -13.13 0.57 -22.07
CA TYR A 112 -13.30 1.85 -21.39
C TYR A 112 -13.22 3.00 -22.39
N VAL A 113 -14.22 3.86 -22.37
CA VAL A 113 -14.23 5.08 -23.20
C VAL A 113 -14.06 6.27 -22.27
N LYS A 114 -12.94 6.97 -22.41
CA LYS A 114 -12.66 8.18 -21.66
C LYS A 114 -13.73 9.23 -21.97
N GLY A 115 -14.45 9.68 -20.95
CA GLY A 115 -15.61 10.59 -21.08
C GLY A 115 -16.92 9.95 -20.60
N ASN A 116 -17.02 8.62 -20.50
CA ASN A 116 -18.19 7.92 -19.92
C ASN A 116 -18.09 7.76 -18.40
N GLU A 117 -17.18 8.49 -17.77
CA GLU A 117 -16.94 8.44 -16.31
C GLU A 117 -18.18 8.78 -15.49
N SER A 118 -19.11 9.57 -16.06
CA SER A 118 -20.37 9.91 -15.40
C SER A 118 -21.27 8.70 -15.15
N GLU A 119 -21.17 7.64 -15.95
CA GLU A 119 -21.92 6.41 -15.77
C GLU A 119 -21.46 5.63 -14.52
N ILE A 120 -20.16 5.74 -14.18
CA ILE A 120 -19.56 5.05 -13.03
C ILE A 120 -19.56 5.97 -11.82
N PHE A 121 -19.07 7.20 -12.01
CA PHE A 121 -18.71 8.08 -10.90
C PHE A 121 -19.76 9.15 -10.57
N GLY A 122 -20.76 9.38 -11.44
CA GLY A 122 -21.85 10.34 -11.19
C GLY A 122 -21.37 11.76 -10.83
N GLY A 123 -20.16 12.17 -11.28
CA GLY A 123 -19.52 13.42 -10.88
C GLY A 123 -18.53 13.30 -9.71
N SER A 124 -18.54 12.23 -8.94
CA SER A 124 -17.58 11.96 -7.87
C SER A 124 -16.19 11.62 -8.43
N ARG A 125 -15.13 11.79 -7.62
CA ARG A 125 -13.78 11.38 -7.96
C ARG A 125 -13.55 9.90 -7.70
N TRP A 126 -14.33 9.31 -6.81
CA TRP A 126 -14.28 7.90 -6.44
C TRP A 126 -15.68 7.41 -6.02
N VAL A 127 -15.87 6.10 -6.07
CA VAL A 127 -17.08 5.38 -5.64
C VAL A 127 -16.67 4.07 -4.99
N PHE A 128 -17.56 3.42 -4.25
CA PHE A 128 -17.35 2.05 -3.82
C PHE A 128 -17.61 1.07 -4.97
N LEU A 129 -16.83 -0.02 -5.01
CA LEU A 129 -17.02 -1.09 -5.98
C LEU A 129 -18.44 -1.69 -5.89
N SER A 130 -19.00 -1.81 -4.66
CA SER A 130 -20.39 -2.24 -4.46
C SER A 130 -21.39 -1.39 -5.22
N ASP A 131 -21.23 -0.08 -5.19
CA ASP A 131 -22.19 0.85 -5.79
C ASP A 131 -22.22 0.71 -7.31
N VAL A 132 -21.06 0.51 -7.93
CA VAL A 132 -20.94 0.26 -9.38
C VAL A 132 -21.57 -1.07 -9.76
N LEU A 133 -21.31 -2.12 -8.98
CA LEU A 133 -21.84 -3.48 -9.23
C LEU A 133 -23.36 -3.53 -9.01
N GLU A 134 -23.89 -2.87 -7.99
CA GLU A 134 -25.31 -2.81 -7.68
C GLU A 134 -26.10 -1.95 -8.68
N ALA A 135 -25.50 -0.87 -9.19
CA ALA A 135 -26.12 -0.05 -10.23
C ALA A 135 -26.31 -0.80 -11.54
N GLY A 136 -25.50 -1.84 -11.82
CA GLY A 136 -25.61 -2.67 -13.02
C GLY A 136 -25.34 -1.91 -14.33
N SER A 137 -24.79 -0.70 -14.26
CA SER A 137 -24.47 0.12 -15.43
C SER A 137 -23.27 -0.41 -16.22
N VAL A 138 -22.43 -1.22 -15.58
CA VAL A 138 -21.21 -1.78 -16.12
C VAL A 138 -21.19 -3.30 -15.87
N ASN A 139 -20.79 -4.07 -16.88
CA ASN A 139 -20.55 -5.50 -16.70
C ASN A 139 -19.36 -5.69 -15.75
N PRO A 140 -19.48 -6.53 -14.69
CA PRO A 140 -18.38 -6.78 -13.76
C PRO A 140 -17.08 -7.22 -14.44
N GLY A 141 -17.16 -8.03 -15.51
CA GLY A 141 -16.00 -8.46 -16.27
C GLY A 141 -15.26 -7.29 -16.92
N ASP A 142 -16.00 -6.37 -17.56
CA ASP A 142 -15.44 -5.17 -18.16
C ASP A 142 -14.77 -4.27 -17.11
N LEU A 143 -15.42 -4.10 -15.95
CA LEU A 143 -14.88 -3.31 -14.86
C LEU A 143 -13.53 -3.84 -14.36
N PHE A 144 -13.39 -5.19 -14.24
CA PHE A 144 -12.13 -5.79 -13.81
C PHE A 144 -11.04 -5.67 -14.89
N HIS A 145 -11.38 -5.69 -16.18
CA HIS A 145 -10.44 -5.34 -17.25
C HIS A 145 -9.99 -3.89 -17.17
N TRP A 146 -10.89 -2.96 -16.87
CA TRP A 146 -10.53 -1.54 -16.71
C TRP A 146 -9.60 -1.31 -15.51
N ILE A 147 -9.78 -2.06 -14.42
CA ILE A 147 -8.86 -2.04 -13.28
C ILE A 147 -7.49 -2.59 -13.70
N LEU A 148 -7.44 -3.73 -14.41
CA LEU A 148 -6.19 -4.33 -14.88
C LEU A 148 -5.43 -3.43 -15.85
N ASN A 149 -6.14 -2.75 -16.74
CA ASN A 149 -5.59 -1.84 -17.73
C ASN A 149 -5.26 -0.45 -17.15
N GLN A 150 -5.58 -0.22 -15.86
CA GLN A 150 -5.44 1.08 -15.20
C GLN A 150 -6.28 2.21 -15.84
N ASP A 151 -7.36 1.86 -16.54
CA ASP A 151 -8.34 2.81 -17.02
C ASP A 151 -9.11 3.47 -15.87
N VAL A 152 -9.30 2.73 -14.78
CA VAL A 152 -9.71 3.21 -13.46
C VAL A 152 -8.71 2.72 -12.43
N PHE A 153 -8.58 3.44 -11.31
CA PHE A 153 -7.56 3.12 -10.31
C PHE A 153 -8.19 2.50 -9.06
N VAL A 154 -7.57 1.43 -8.58
CA VAL A 154 -7.81 0.79 -7.27
C VAL A 154 -6.46 0.57 -6.60
N ASP A 155 -6.34 0.93 -5.32
CA ASP A 155 -5.15 0.57 -4.53
C ASP A 155 -5.25 -0.92 -4.12
N LEU A 156 -4.75 -1.79 -4.99
CA LEU A 156 -4.80 -3.24 -4.79
C LEU A 156 -3.96 -3.74 -3.60
N ASP A 157 -3.08 -2.91 -3.05
CA ASP A 157 -2.34 -3.21 -1.82
C ASP A 157 -3.18 -2.96 -0.56
N LYS A 158 -4.15 -2.04 -0.63
CA LYS A 158 -4.97 -1.65 0.52
C LYS A 158 -6.39 -2.18 0.46
N ASP A 159 -7.02 -2.14 -0.71
CA ASP A 159 -8.42 -2.47 -0.91
C ASP A 159 -8.56 -3.88 -1.52
N LEU A 160 -9.49 -4.70 -1.01
CA LEU A 160 -9.76 -6.05 -1.51
C LEU A 160 -10.97 -6.06 -2.46
N LEU A 161 -10.79 -6.47 -3.71
CA LEU A 161 -11.84 -6.54 -4.72
C LEU A 161 -13.00 -7.47 -4.31
N ARG A 162 -12.72 -8.54 -3.57
CA ARG A 162 -13.74 -9.44 -3.04
C ARG A 162 -14.55 -8.88 -1.85
N GLN A 163 -14.18 -7.68 -1.38
CA GLN A 163 -14.91 -6.92 -0.36
C GLN A 163 -15.44 -5.60 -0.95
N PRO A 164 -16.38 -5.65 -1.91
CA PRO A 164 -16.74 -4.49 -2.74
C PRO A 164 -17.28 -3.30 -1.93
N ARG A 165 -17.89 -3.55 -0.76
CA ARG A 165 -18.38 -2.48 0.13
C ARG A 165 -17.28 -1.63 0.77
N TYR A 166 -16.05 -2.12 0.77
CA TYR A 166 -14.88 -1.44 1.35
C TYR A 166 -13.82 -1.11 0.29
N CYS A 167 -13.99 -1.58 -0.94
CA CYS A 167 -13.09 -1.34 -2.04
C CYS A 167 -13.50 -0.06 -2.77
N ARG A 168 -12.57 0.88 -2.88
CA ARG A 168 -12.77 2.17 -3.56
C ARG A 168 -12.20 2.12 -4.97
N ILE A 169 -12.97 2.61 -5.92
CA ILE A 169 -12.54 2.82 -7.30
C ILE A 169 -12.40 4.32 -7.52
N PHE A 170 -11.30 4.76 -8.05
CA PHE A 170 -10.99 6.14 -8.39
C PHE A 170 -10.97 6.32 -9.90
N LYS A 171 -11.31 7.52 -10.37
CA LYS A 171 -11.18 7.85 -11.80
C LYS A 171 -9.73 7.71 -12.26
N THR A 172 -8.79 8.20 -11.44
CA THR A 172 -7.35 8.20 -11.73
C THR A 172 -6.55 7.94 -10.46
N GLN A 173 -5.29 7.53 -10.64
CA GLN A 173 -4.33 7.46 -9.53
C GLN A 173 -4.11 8.83 -8.86
N THR A 174 -4.19 9.92 -9.63
CA THR A 174 -4.08 11.28 -9.07
C THR A 174 -5.21 11.57 -8.08
N ASP A 175 -6.45 11.16 -8.38
CA ASP A 175 -7.57 11.35 -7.46
C ASP A 175 -7.39 10.57 -6.15
N PHE A 176 -6.82 9.36 -6.23
CA PHE A 176 -6.42 8.59 -5.05
C PHE A 176 -5.36 9.32 -4.21
N LEU A 177 -4.28 9.80 -4.85
CA LEU A 177 -3.19 10.50 -4.15
C LEU A 177 -3.70 11.78 -3.48
N LEU A 178 -4.55 12.54 -4.14
CA LEU A 178 -5.18 13.74 -3.57
C LEU A 178 -6.01 13.41 -2.31
N LEU A 179 -6.74 12.28 -2.32
CA LEU A 179 -7.49 11.86 -1.15
C LEU A 179 -6.57 11.45 0.00
N GLU A 180 -5.48 10.72 -0.30
CA GLU A 180 -4.50 10.32 0.72
C GLU A 180 -3.76 11.54 1.31
N ASP A 181 -3.39 12.52 0.49
CA ASP A 181 -2.78 13.77 0.96
C ASP A 181 -3.71 14.54 1.90
N VAL A 182 -5.00 14.63 1.56
CA VAL A 182 -6.01 15.23 2.44
C VAL A 182 -6.13 14.47 3.76
N LYS A 183 -6.12 13.13 3.72
CA LYS A 183 -6.14 12.29 4.94
C LYS A 183 -4.90 12.46 5.79
N VAL A 184 -3.72 12.56 5.18
CA VAL A 184 -2.45 12.82 5.90
C VAL A 184 -2.50 14.19 6.57
N ALA A 185 -2.94 15.22 5.84
CA ALA A 185 -3.11 16.57 6.40
C ALA A 185 -4.13 16.59 7.54
N ALA A 186 -5.24 15.84 7.43
CA ALA A 186 -6.24 15.71 8.47
C ALA A 186 -5.70 14.97 9.72
N ARG A 187 -4.89 13.93 9.54
CA ARG A 187 -4.23 13.21 10.66
C ARG A 187 -3.27 14.10 11.45
N GLN A 188 -2.68 15.10 10.80
CA GLN A 188 -1.79 16.08 11.44
C GLN A 188 -2.54 17.24 12.09
N LYS A 189 -3.83 17.37 11.82
CA LYS A 189 -4.66 18.43 12.38
C LYS A 189 -5.13 18.05 13.77
N GLU A 190 -4.89 18.94 14.73
CA GLU A 190 -5.49 18.80 16.06
C GLU A 190 -7.01 18.94 15.97
N PRO A 191 -7.78 18.03 16.64
CA PRO A 191 -9.22 18.12 16.68
C PRO A 191 -9.71 19.48 17.18
N GLN A 192 -10.68 20.04 16.46
CA GLN A 192 -11.33 21.30 16.82
C GLN A 192 -12.73 21.04 17.40
N LEU A 193 -13.28 22.05 18.05
CA LEU A 193 -14.66 21.99 18.55
C LEU A 193 -15.63 21.72 17.41
N GLY A 194 -16.45 20.68 17.57
CA GLY A 194 -17.44 20.25 16.57
C GLY A 194 -16.93 19.20 15.59
N ASP A 195 -15.62 18.95 15.50
CA ASP A 195 -15.08 17.89 14.64
C ASP A 195 -15.61 16.51 15.07
N GLN A 196 -15.82 15.64 14.09
CA GLN A 196 -16.13 14.23 14.32
C GLN A 196 -14.84 13.41 14.32
N VAL A 197 -14.72 12.50 15.29
CA VAL A 197 -13.53 11.67 15.51
C VAL A 197 -13.94 10.22 15.65
N SER A 198 -13.41 9.33 14.80
CA SER A 198 -13.47 7.89 15.04
C SER A 198 -12.38 7.51 16.06
N PHE A 199 -12.80 6.92 17.17
CA PHE A 199 -11.92 6.50 18.26
C PHE A 199 -12.43 5.21 18.89
N CYS A 200 -11.58 4.19 18.98
CA CYS A 200 -11.95 2.88 19.53
C CYS A 200 -13.22 2.26 18.91
N GLY A 201 -13.40 2.40 17.61
CA GLY A 201 -14.52 1.79 16.86
C GLY A 201 -15.83 2.57 16.92
N ASN A 202 -15.89 3.71 17.60
CA ASN A 202 -17.08 4.57 17.67
C ASN A 202 -16.76 5.96 17.08
N VAL A 203 -17.81 6.65 16.64
CA VAL A 203 -17.72 8.02 16.15
C VAL A 203 -18.20 8.98 17.25
N TYR A 204 -17.38 9.94 17.57
CA TYR A 204 -17.64 10.97 18.58
C TYR A 204 -17.58 12.35 17.98
N ARG A 205 -18.30 13.29 18.56
CA ARG A 205 -18.15 14.71 18.29
C ARG A 205 -17.30 15.37 19.37
N VAL A 206 -16.37 16.24 19.01
CA VAL A 206 -15.60 17.06 19.96
C VAL A 206 -16.52 18.11 20.55
N SER A 207 -17.01 17.88 21.76
CA SER A 207 -17.97 18.78 22.43
C SER A 207 -17.28 19.86 23.25
N SER A 208 -16.01 19.64 23.67
CA SER A 208 -15.21 20.64 24.38
C SER A 208 -13.71 20.36 24.28
N ILE A 209 -12.90 21.41 24.38
CA ILE A 209 -11.43 21.32 24.36
C ILE A 209 -10.88 21.97 25.63
N GLU A 210 -10.39 21.14 26.54
CA GLU A 210 -9.70 21.56 27.76
C GLU A 210 -8.17 21.64 27.53
N PRO A 211 -7.39 22.24 28.43
CA PRO A 211 -5.94 22.36 28.26
C PRO A 211 -5.22 21.04 28.00
N LYS A 212 -5.64 19.95 28.66
CA LYS A 212 -4.99 18.62 28.58
C LYS A 212 -5.90 17.51 28.01
N PHE A 213 -7.18 17.80 27.72
CA PHE A 213 -8.17 16.80 27.34
C PHE A 213 -9.06 17.32 26.21
N TYR A 214 -9.61 16.36 25.42
CA TYR A 214 -10.78 16.55 24.60
C TYR A 214 -11.98 15.92 25.31
N LEU A 215 -13.14 16.56 25.25
CA LEU A 215 -14.41 15.94 25.60
C LEU A 215 -15.04 15.47 24.31
N LEU A 216 -15.21 14.16 24.20
CA LEU A 216 -15.81 13.50 23.05
C LEU A 216 -17.22 13.01 23.45
N GLU A 217 -18.21 13.37 22.66
CA GLU A 217 -19.61 13.04 22.91
C GLU A 217 -20.16 12.18 21.79
N ASP A 218 -20.90 11.14 22.13
CA ASP A 218 -21.74 10.39 21.22
C ASP A 218 -23.16 10.22 21.79
N ASP A 219 -24.10 9.88 20.90
CA ASP A 219 -25.52 9.77 21.24
C ASP A 219 -25.85 8.53 22.12
N VAL A 220 -24.91 7.61 22.28
CA VAL A 220 -25.11 6.30 22.95
C VAL A 220 -24.37 6.23 24.29
N CYS A 221 -23.10 6.62 24.31
CA CYS A 221 -22.21 6.46 25.44
C CYS A 221 -22.01 7.75 26.26
N GLY A 222 -22.57 8.86 25.82
CA GLY A 222 -22.44 10.17 26.46
C GLY A 222 -21.05 10.78 26.30
N ILE A 223 -20.62 11.59 27.28
CA ILE A 223 -19.37 12.37 27.20
C ILE A 223 -18.20 11.56 27.75
N ARG A 224 -17.12 11.45 26.95
CA ARG A 224 -15.84 10.87 27.35
C ARG A 224 -14.74 11.92 27.37
N ARG A 225 -13.93 11.88 28.42
CA ARG A 225 -12.79 12.77 28.58
C ARG A 225 -11.51 12.04 28.17
N ILE A 226 -10.91 12.45 27.05
CA ILE A 226 -9.75 11.77 26.45
C ILE A 226 -8.52 12.68 26.53
N PRO A 227 -7.36 12.21 27.05
CA PRO A 227 -6.12 12.98 27.03
C PRO A 227 -5.74 13.39 25.60
N LYS A 228 -5.40 14.67 25.41
CA LYS A 228 -4.98 15.20 24.09
C LYS A 228 -3.84 14.39 23.49
N LYS A 229 -2.82 14.09 24.30
CA LYS A 229 -1.68 13.29 23.86
C LYS A 229 -2.12 11.93 23.29
N LEU A 230 -2.99 11.21 24.01
CA LEU A 230 -3.46 9.90 23.57
C LEU A 230 -4.22 9.98 22.25
N LEU A 231 -5.15 10.94 22.11
CA LEU A 231 -5.91 11.09 20.88
C LEU A 231 -5.03 11.53 19.71
N ASN A 232 -4.14 12.50 19.93
CA ASN A 232 -3.22 12.97 18.89
C ASN A 232 -2.24 11.87 18.45
N ASP A 233 -1.72 11.06 19.36
CA ASP A 233 -0.86 9.92 19.05
C ASP A 233 -1.63 8.87 18.21
N GLN A 234 -2.91 8.64 18.52
CA GLN A 234 -3.74 7.71 17.75
C GLN A 234 -4.18 8.27 16.41
N LEU A 235 -4.40 9.57 16.28
CA LEU A 235 -4.62 10.23 15.00
C LEU A 235 -3.36 10.15 14.12
N ALA A 236 -2.19 10.40 14.70
CA ALA A 236 -0.91 10.35 13.98
C ALA A 236 -0.58 8.95 13.46
N ASN A 237 -0.86 7.89 14.24
CA ASN A 237 -0.61 6.50 13.83
C ASN A 237 -1.77 5.85 13.06
N GLY A 238 -2.88 6.57 12.84
CA GLY A 238 -4.04 6.09 12.09
C GLY A 238 -4.99 5.15 12.85
N SER A 239 -4.81 4.96 14.16
CA SER A 239 -5.74 4.19 15.02
C SER A 239 -7.00 4.99 15.37
N ALA A 240 -6.97 6.29 15.23
CA ALA A 240 -8.11 7.19 15.22
C ALA A 240 -8.13 7.99 13.92
N SER A 241 -9.29 8.53 13.52
CA SER A 241 -9.40 9.39 12.35
C SER A 241 -10.34 10.57 12.60
N LEU A 242 -10.01 11.73 12.05
CA LEU A 242 -10.95 12.83 11.92
C LEU A 242 -11.86 12.53 10.73
N HIS A 243 -13.16 12.59 10.95
CA HIS A 243 -14.10 12.60 9.85
C HIS A 243 -14.10 14.01 9.24
N LEU A 244 -13.45 14.12 8.10
CA LEU A 244 -13.75 15.21 7.20
C LEU A 244 -15.10 14.87 6.60
N ASP A 245 -16.03 15.82 6.60
CA ASP A 245 -17.30 15.63 5.90
C ASP A 245 -16.99 15.09 4.50
N ASP A 246 -17.36 13.82 4.27
CA ASP A 246 -17.14 13.08 3.01
C ASP A 246 -18.09 13.59 1.88
N GLN A 247 -18.65 14.74 2.05
CA GLN A 247 -19.16 15.51 0.93
C GLN A 247 -17.93 15.97 0.15
N GLY A 248 -17.54 15.16 -0.84
CA GLY A 248 -16.54 15.55 -1.82
C GLY A 248 -16.81 16.99 -2.21
N PRO A 249 -15.78 17.85 -2.36
CA PRO A 249 -15.96 19.27 -2.52
C PRO A 249 -16.93 19.51 -3.67
N CYS A 250 -18.14 19.89 -3.32
CA CYS A 250 -19.07 20.54 -4.23
C CYS A 250 -18.42 21.89 -4.51
N LEU A 251 -17.43 21.89 -5.42
CA LEU A 251 -16.93 23.11 -6.01
C LEU A 251 -18.04 23.64 -6.89
N ILE A 252 -18.91 24.44 -6.27
CA ILE A 252 -19.75 25.41 -7.00
C ILE A 252 -18.76 26.41 -7.60
N PHE A 253 -18.60 26.35 -8.90
CA PHE A 253 -18.13 27.44 -9.72
C PHE A 253 -19.34 28.01 -10.51
#